data_38a10444b08d88082bbe58113869a7d5
#
_entry.id   38a10444b08d88082bbe58113869a7d5
#
_cell.length_a   1.000
_cell.length_b   1.000
_cell.length_c   1.000
_cell.angle_alpha   90.00
_cell.angle_beta   90.00
_cell.angle_gamma   90.00
#
_symmetry.space_group_name_H-M   'P 1'
#
loop_
_entity.id
_entity.type
_entity.pdbx_description
1 polymer ?
#
loop_
_entity_poly.entity_id
_entity_poly.type
_entity_poly.pdbx_seq_one_letter_code
_entity_poly.pdbx_strand_id
1 'polypeptide(L)'
;TTILDNSKDTPNDPYDQTTTPPVEGDLDTITIKLFALDKDGNRVPANEVAEGSPASYVAVAFDKNGVELTLNETVEVTFGKTGDTATAGGVDYDSTTQTVTLGKPFSTNTVDDYLADNGEKYSVQITDKTLSNATKYETVVIDTTSVTTTILDN
;
A
#
# COMPACT_ATOMS: atom_id res chain seq x y z
N THR A 1 -10.77 -5.46 35.09
CA THR A 1 -11.16 -4.63 34.72
C THR A 1 -11.05 -4.49 33.44
N THR A 2 -11.79 -4.21 33.04
CA THR A 2 -11.85 -4.17 31.90
C THR A 2 -11.46 -3.02 31.45
N ILE A 3 -10.81 -2.98 30.78
CA ILE A 3 -10.42 -1.96 30.33
C ILE A 3 -11.03 -1.72 29.26
N LEU A 4 -11.73 -1.35 29.17
CA LEU A 4 -12.33 -1.09 28.25
C LEU A 4 -11.90 -0.26 27.46
N ASP A 5 -11.65 -0.27 26.83
CA ASP A 5 -11.28 0.41 25.96
C ASP A 5 -12.10 1.26 25.75
N ASN A 6 -12.30 1.65 25.99
CA ASN A 6 -12.96 2.35 25.87
C ASN A 6 -13.16 3.19 25.10
N SER A 7 -12.87 2.99 24.71
CA SER A 7 -12.99 3.69 23.69
C SER A 7 -14.31 4.01 23.53
N LYS A 8 -15.00 3.86 23.96
CA LYS A 8 -16.12 4.13 23.78
C LYS A 8 -16.90 4.16 24.56
N ASP A 9 -17.29 4.36 25.01
CA ASP A 9 -18.09 4.49 25.51
C ASP A 9 -18.73 4.61 26.54
N THR A 10 -18.48 4.62 27.09
CA THR A 10 -18.90 4.60 28.16
C THR A 10 -19.15 5.84 28.50
N PRO A 11 -19.98 6.14 28.72
CA PRO A 11 -20.30 7.34 28.85
C PRO A 11 -19.77 7.98 29.86
N ASN A 12 -19.75 8.50 30.25
CA ASN A 12 -19.25 9.16 31.14
C ASN A 12 -18.16 8.71 31.51
N ASP A 13 -17.88 8.02 30.94
CA ASP A 13 -16.87 7.56 31.07
C ASP A 13 -16.10 8.41 30.63
N PRO A 14 -15.39 8.62 31.21
CA PRO A 14 -14.62 9.59 30.80
C PRO A 14 -14.13 9.28 29.53
N TYR A 15 -14.26 8.23 29.19
CA TYR A 15 -13.72 8.00 28.05
C TYR A 15 -14.63 7.87 27.10
N ASP A 16 -15.52 8.15 27.15
CA ASP A 16 -16.43 8.03 26.34
C ASP A 16 -16.43 8.30 25.18
N GLN A 17 -16.48 7.99 24.62
CA GLN A 17 -16.48 8.13 23.71
C GLN A 17 -17.24 8.40 22.76
N THR A 18 -17.49 8.52 22.25
CA THR A 18 -18.25 8.99 21.36
C THR A 18 -17.56 9.75 20.47
N THR A 19 -16.38 9.78 20.36
CA THR A 19 -15.80 10.61 19.54
C THR A 19 -15.67 10.09 18.22
N THR A 20 -15.61 10.88 17.27
CA THR A 20 -15.30 10.59 15.96
C THR A 20 -14.40 11.65 15.53
N PRO A 21 -13.28 11.41 14.93
CA PRO A 21 -12.89 10.12 14.40
C PRO A 21 -12.61 9.14 15.49
N PRO A 22 -12.40 7.90 15.15
CA PRO A 22 -12.17 6.88 16.16
C PRO A 22 -10.95 7.21 16.97
N VAL A 23 -11.00 6.82 18.23
CA VAL A 23 -9.83 6.97 19.03
C VAL A 23 -9.03 5.72 18.89
N GLU A 24 -7.86 5.75 19.50
CA GLU A 24 -6.96 4.69 19.31
C GLU A 24 -7.49 3.33 19.65
N GLY A 25 -8.32 3.22 20.64
CA GLY A 25 -8.90 1.93 20.96
C GLY A 25 -9.71 1.32 19.84
N ASP A 26 -10.20 2.16 18.94
CA ASP A 26 -10.97 1.65 17.80
C ASP A 26 -10.07 1.16 16.69
N LEU A 27 -8.78 1.33 16.83
CA LEU A 27 -7.83 0.91 15.82
C LEU A 27 -7.03 -0.30 16.29
N ASP A 28 -7.68 -1.22 16.99
CA ASP A 28 -6.99 -2.40 17.49
C ASP A 28 -6.42 -3.22 16.35
N THR A 29 -7.14 -3.35 15.28
CA THR A 29 -6.70 -4.14 14.14
C THR A 29 -6.73 -3.27 12.91
N ILE A 30 -5.61 -3.20 12.22
CA ILE A 30 -5.56 -2.50 10.94
C ILE A 30 -5.00 -3.42 9.88
N THR A 31 -5.45 -3.23 8.67
CA THR A 31 -4.99 -4.01 7.51
C THR A 31 -4.43 -3.04 6.49
N ILE A 32 -3.24 -3.33 6.00
CA ILE A 32 -2.58 -2.50 5.00
C ILE A 32 -2.61 -3.23 3.68
N LYS A 33 -3.06 -2.56 2.62
CA LYS A 33 -3.14 -3.15 1.29
C LYS A 33 -2.53 -2.22 0.26
N LEU A 34 -1.98 -2.82 -0.77
CA LEU A 34 -1.39 -2.09 -1.88
C LEU A 34 -2.32 -2.16 -3.07
N PHE A 35 -2.46 -1.02 -3.75
CA PHE A 35 -3.22 -0.95 -4.99
C PHE A 35 -2.36 -0.34 -6.07
N ALA A 36 -2.55 -0.79 -7.30
CA ALA A 36 -2.02 -0.09 -8.46
C ALA A 36 -3.01 1.02 -8.81
N LEU A 37 -2.54 2.05 -9.48
CA LEU A 37 -3.40 3.13 -9.93
C LEU A 37 -3.42 3.12 -11.45
N ASP A 38 -4.61 3.23 -12.03
CA ASP A 38 -4.71 3.31 -13.48
C ASP A 38 -4.48 4.75 -13.93
N LYS A 39 -4.61 5.01 -15.21
CA LYS A 39 -4.33 6.34 -15.76
C LYS A 39 -5.25 7.40 -15.20
N ASP A 40 -6.40 7.02 -14.69
CA ASP A 40 -7.36 7.96 -14.13
C ASP A 40 -7.24 8.07 -12.61
N GLY A 41 -6.27 7.38 -12.02
CA GLY A 41 -6.07 7.42 -10.59
C GLY A 41 -6.94 6.47 -9.80
N ASN A 42 -7.62 5.56 -10.47
CA ASN A 42 -8.46 4.58 -9.79
C ASN A 42 -7.64 3.42 -9.26
N ARG A 43 -8.06 2.87 -8.13
CA ARG A 43 -7.37 1.75 -7.50
C ARG A 43 -7.75 0.47 -8.20
N VAL A 44 -6.75 -0.24 -8.69
CA VAL A 44 -6.96 -1.48 -9.45
C VAL A 44 -5.91 -2.51 -9.01
N PRO A 45 -6.15 -3.80 -9.28
CA PRO A 45 -5.16 -4.82 -8.90
C PRO A 45 -4.01 -4.92 -9.90
N ALA A 46 -4.13 -4.29 -11.06
CA ALA A 46 -3.08 -4.33 -12.08
C ALA A 46 -3.20 -3.10 -12.97
N ASN A 47 -2.07 -2.56 -13.40
CA ASN A 47 -2.08 -1.41 -14.30
C ASN A 47 -1.17 -1.66 -15.48
N GLU A 48 -1.23 -0.77 -16.46
CA GLU A 48 -0.40 -0.81 -17.65
C GLU A 48 0.17 0.56 -17.89
N VAL A 49 1.43 0.62 -18.31
CA VAL A 49 2.07 1.89 -18.64
C VAL A 49 2.90 1.69 -19.88
N ALA A 50 3.11 2.79 -20.62
CA ALA A 50 4.01 2.77 -21.75
C ALA A 50 5.44 2.81 -21.25
N GLU A 51 6.36 2.22 -21.99
CA GLU A 51 7.77 2.32 -21.67
C GLU A 51 8.16 3.77 -21.49
N GLY A 52 9.00 4.01 -20.51
CA GLY A 52 9.45 5.36 -20.20
C GLY A 52 8.50 6.16 -19.34
N SER A 53 7.32 5.63 -19.04
CA SER A 53 6.34 6.33 -18.24
C SER A 53 6.33 5.78 -16.82
N PRO A 54 6.02 6.59 -15.81
CA PRO A 54 5.96 6.09 -14.45
C PRO A 54 4.68 5.29 -14.21
N ALA A 55 4.80 4.25 -13.40
CA ALA A 55 3.65 3.48 -12.93
C ALA A 55 3.37 3.90 -11.50
N SER A 56 2.12 4.06 -11.14
CA SER A 56 1.73 4.62 -9.85
C SER A 56 0.99 3.63 -9.00
N TYR A 57 1.10 3.79 -7.69
CA TYR A 57 0.53 2.89 -6.69
C TYR A 57 0.17 3.67 -5.45
N VAL A 58 -0.60 3.04 -4.56
CA VAL A 58 -0.88 3.62 -3.25
C VAL A 58 -1.07 2.49 -2.24
N ALA A 59 -0.52 2.66 -1.04
CA ALA A 59 -0.73 1.73 0.05
C ALA A 59 -1.73 2.38 1.00
N VAL A 60 -2.72 1.63 1.45
CA VAL A 60 -3.84 2.17 2.21
C VAL A 60 -4.12 1.31 3.42
N ALA A 61 -4.52 1.94 4.50
CA ALA A 61 -4.88 1.24 5.73
C ALA A 61 -6.38 1.19 5.89
N PHE A 62 -6.87 0.06 6.40
CA PHE A 62 -8.29 -0.13 6.67
C PHE A 62 -8.47 -0.63 8.10
N ASP A 63 -9.62 -0.29 8.70
CA ASP A 63 -9.93 -0.83 10.02
C ASP A 63 -10.55 -2.23 9.86
N LYS A 64 -10.96 -2.82 10.98
CA LYS A 64 -11.49 -4.18 10.95
C LYS A 64 -12.79 -4.28 10.18
N ASN A 65 -13.46 -3.17 9.95
CA ASN A 65 -14.71 -3.16 9.21
C ASN A 65 -14.50 -2.80 7.74
N GLY A 66 -13.27 -2.66 7.32
CA GLY A 66 -12.97 -2.33 5.92
C GLY A 66 -13.07 -0.85 5.61
N VAL A 67 -13.14 0.00 6.61
CA VAL A 67 -13.22 1.44 6.39
C VAL A 67 -11.80 2.00 6.27
N GLU A 68 -11.58 2.82 5.27
CA GLU A 68 -10.26 3.38 5.04
C GLU A 68 -9.88 4.35 6.15
N LEU A 69 -8.62 4.25 6.59
CA LEU A 69 -8.10 5.09 7.65
C LEU A 69 -7.04 6.03 7.09
N THR A 70 -6.95 7.21 7.66
CA THR A 70 -5.89 8.16 7.32
C THR A 70 -4.85 8.11 8.44
N LEU A 71 -3.71 7.51 8.12
CA LEU A 71 -2.64 7.37 9.10
C LEU A 71 -1.37 8.01 8.53
N ASN A 72 -0.52 8.50 9.41
CA ASN A 72 0.75 9.08 8.99
C ASN A 72 1.91 8.11 9.07
N GLU A 73 1.60 6.83 9.06
CA GLU A 73 2.65 5.82 9.10
C GLU A 73 3.15 5.51 7.70
N THR A 74 4.29 4.84 7.64
CA THR A 74 4.92 4.46 6.39
C THR A 74 5.12 2.95 6.35
N VAL A 75 5.19 2.42 5.13
CA VAL A 75 5.53 1.00 4.90
C VAL A 75 6.57 0.94 3.81
N GLU A 76 7.24 -0.21 3.72
CA GLU A 76 8.23 -0.43 2.69
C GLU A 76 7.60 -1.23 1.57
N VAL A 77 7.86 -0.84 0.33
CA VAL A 77 7.32 -1.50 -0.85
C VAL A 77 8.47 -2.00 -1.69
N THR A 78 8.39 -3.27 -2.08
CA THR A 78 9.42 -3.88 -2.91
C THR A 78 8.86 -4.10 -4.31
N PHE A 79 9.76 -4.04 -5.29
CA PHE A 79 9.41 -4.15 -6.69
C PHE A 79 10.12 -5.36 -7.29
N GLY A 80 9.34 -6.21 -7.91
CA GLY A 80 9.87 -7.40 -8.57
C GLY A 80 9.79 -8.65 -7.71
N LYS A 81 9.58 -9.77 -8.37
CA LYS A 81 9.64 -11.06 -7.70
C LYS A 81 9.94 -12.13 -8.73
N THR A 82 10.26 -13.32 -8.24
CA THR A 82 10.54 -14.46 -9.09
C THR A 82 9.35 -14.74 -9.99
N GLY A 83 9.62 -14.91 -11.26
CA GLY A 83 8.57 -15.18 -12.24
C GLY A 83 8.15 -13.99 -13.05
N ASP A 84 8.60 -12.79 -12.68
CA ASP A 84 8.33 -11.61 -13.48
C ASP A 84 9.01 -11.73 -14.83
N THR A 85 8.42 -11.11 -15.84
CA THR A 85 9.03 -11.10 -17.19
C THR A 85 9.79 -9.81 -17.46
N ALA A 86 9.47 -8.73 -16.75
CA ALA A 86 10.27 -7.51 -16.86
C ALA A 86 11.53 -7.67 -16.00
N THR A 87 12.60 -7.07 -16.45
CA THR A 87 13.90 -7.19 -15.78
C THR A 87 14.11 -6.02 -14.83
N ALA A 88 14.42 -6.35 -13.59
CA ALA A 88 14.62 -5.35 -12.53
C ALA A 88 15.99 -4.70 -12.67
N GLY A 89 16.25 -3.80 -11.74
CA GLY A 89 17.57 -3.17 -11.63
C GLY A 89 17.82 -2.04 -12.60
N GLY A 90 16.76 -1.42 -13.09
CA GLY A 90 16.92 -0.30 -14.02
C GLY A 90 17.00 -0.73 -15.46
N VAL A 91 16.81 -2.02 -15.75
CA VAL A 91 16.82 -2.49 -17.14
C VAL A 91 15.45 -2.19 -17.78
N ASP A 92 14.38 -2.68 -17.21
CA ASP A 92 13.03 -2.40 -17.68
C ASP A 92 12.30 -1.45 -16.75
N TYR A 93 12.65 -1.46 -15.49
CA TYR A 93 12.04 -0.57 -14.52
C TYR A 93 12.98 -0.39 -13.33
N ASP A 94 12.71 0.65 -12.55
CA ASP A 94 13.49 0.94 -11.35
C ASP A 94 12.94 0.08 -10.22
N SER A 95 13.73 -0.87 -9.76
CA SER A 95 13.32 -1.81 -8.72
C SER A 95 13.77 -1.37 -7.32
N THR A 96 14.15 -0.13 -7.13
CA THR A 96 14.58 0.36 -5.83
C THR A 96 13.42 0.28 -4.83
N THR A 97 13.67 -0.31 -3.68
CA THR A 97 12.68 -0.38 -2.60
C THR A 97 12.36 1.04 -2.13
N GLN A 98 11.08 1.30 -1.91
CA GLN A 98 10.65 2.62 -1.48
C GLN A 98 9.95 2.55 -0.13
N THR A 99 10.17 3.58 0.70
CA THR A 99 9.40 3.75 1.94
C THR A 99 8.33 4.79 1.61
N VAL A 100 7.09 4.41 1.75
CA VAL A 100 5.97 5.23 1.28
C VAL A 100 5.00 5.52 2.42
N THR A 101 4.35 6.67 2.34
CA THR A 101 3.36 7.07 3.35
C THR A 101 2.00 6.51 2.94
N LEU A 102 1.29 5.94 3.91
CA LEU A 102 -0.02 5.39 3.66
C LEU A 102 -0.96 6.47 3.13
N GLY A 103 -1.73 6.10 2.13
CA GLY A 103 -2.71 7.00 1.54
C GLY A 103 -2.17 7.99 0.54
N LYS A 104 -0.85 7.98 0.29
CA LYS A 104 -0.26 8.91 -0.67
C LYS A 104 0.26 8.14 -1.87
N PRO A 105 -0.10 8.53 -3.09
CA PRO A 105 0.39 7.84 -4.27
C PRO A 105 1.90 7.95 -4.40
N PHE A 106 2.51 6.92 -4.94
CA PHE A 106 3.93 6.91 -5.26
C PHE A 106 4.09 6.20 -6.60
N SER A 107 5.27 6.31 -7.19
CA SER A 107 5.47 5.75 -8.51
C SER A 107 6.86 5.17 -8.64
N THR A 108 7.03 4.32 -9.66
CA THR A 108 8.34 3.87 -10.07
C THR A 108 8.46 4.09 -11.57
N ASN A 109 9.67 4.37 -12.03
CA ASN A 109 9.90 4.68 -13.42
C ASN A 109 10.13 3.42 -14.24
N THR A 110 9.67 3.42 -15.46
CA THR A 110 10.00 2.37 -16.42
C THR A 110 10.99 2.93 -17.43
N VAL A 111 11.68 2.04 -18.10
CA VAL A 111 12.77 2.42 -19.00
C VAL A 111 12.33 2.21 -20.43
N ASP A 112 12.60 3.19 -21.28
CA ASP A 112 12.32 3.10 -22.71
C ASP A 112 13.59 2.56 -23.36
N ASP A 113 13.60 1.31 -23.73
CA ASP A 113 14.80 0.66 -24.22
C ASP A 113 14.76 0.38 -25.73
N TYR A 114 13.69 0.84 -26.38
CA TYR A 114 13.55 0.70 -27.84
C TYR A 114 13.50 -0.74 -28.32
N LEU A 115 13.22 -1.68 -27.42
CA LEU A 115 13.08 -3.08 -27.81
C LEU A 115 11.61 -3.41 -27.92
N ALA A 116 11.29 -4.35 -28.81
CA ALA A 116 9.90 -4.73 -28.99
C ALA A 116 9.57 -5.86 -28.03
N ASP A 117 9.47 -5.54 -26.76
CA ASP A 117 9.18 -6.53 -25.74
C ASP A 117 7.88 -6.22 -25.03
N ASN A 118 6.89 -5.84 -25.78
CA ASN A 118 5.59 -5.43 -25.32
C ASN A 118 4.97 -6.46 -24.38
N GLY A 119 4.39 -5.97 -23.30
CA GLY A 119 3.66 -6.86 -22.39
C GLY A 119 4.47 -7.45 -21.27
N GLU A 120 5.68 -6.98 -21.06
CA GLU A 120 6.47 -7.45 -19.91
C GLU A 120 5.84 -7.00 -18.61
N LYS A 121 5.97 -7.82 -17.57
CA LYS A 121 5.28 -7.58 -16.31
C LYS A 121 6.22 -7.65 -15.14
N TYR A 122 5.95 -6.82 -14.14
CA TYR A 122 6.62 -6.95 -12.85
C TYR A 122 5.60 -6.82 -11.73
N SER A 123 5.99 -7.31 -10.57
CA SER A 123 5.12 -7.35 -9.39
C SER A 123 5.58 -6.34 -8.36
N VAL A 124 4.63 -5.76 -7.62
CA VAL A 124 4.92 -4.79 -6.56
C VAL A 124 4.17 -5.23 -5.33
N GLN A 125 4.80 -5.18 -4.17
CA GLN A 125 4.16 -5.65 -2.95
C GLN A 125 4.71 -4.93 -1.74
N ILE A 126 3.92 -4.91 -0.66
CA ILE A 126 4.36 -4.35 0.60
C ILE A 126 5.23 -5.39 1.28
N THR A 127 6.35 -4.96 1.83
CA THR A 127 7.22 -5.83 2.62
C THR A 127 6.59 -6.03 3.98
N ASP A 128 6.45 -7.29 4.39
CA ASP A 128 5.80 -7.62 5.64
C ASP A 128 6.56 -7.02 6.83
N LYS A 129 5.80 -6.58 7.82
CA LYS A 129 6.36 -6.10 9.09
C LYS A 129 7.17 -4.82 8.99
N THR A 130 6.86 -3.98 8.03
CA THR A 130 7.58 -2.72 7.85
C THR A 130 6.79 -1.49 8.27
N LEU A 131 5.61 -1.66 8.85
CA LEU A 131 4.80 -0.50 9.24
C LEU A 131 5.48 0.27 10.36
N SER A 132 5.66 1.57 10.18
CA SER A 132 6.21 2.43 11.22
C SER A 132 5.21 2.54 12.35
N ASN A 133 5.72 2.66 13.57
CA ASN A 133 4.87 2.78 14.76
C ASN A 133 3.84 1.66 14.88
N ALA A 134 4.18 0.46 14.43
CA ALA A 134 3.24 -0.65 14.47
C ALA A 134 2.77 -0.96 15.87
N THR A 135 3.54 -0.62 16.88
CA THR A 135 3.17 -0.90 18.25
C THR A 135 1.99 -0.09 18.76
N LYS A 136 1.53 0.90 17.99
CA LYS A 136 0.34 1.64 18.36
C LYS A 136 -0.92 0.81 18.19
N TYR A 137 -0.85 -0.33 17.53
CA TYR A 137 -2.02 -1.13 17.20
C TYR A 137 -1.84 -2.53 17.76
N GLU A 138 -2.92 -3.13 18.20
CA GLU A 138 -2.81 -4.48 18.75
C GLU A 138 -2.51 -5.50 17.69
N THR A 139 -3.11 -5.36 16.54
CA THR A 139 -2.90 -6.30 15.44
C THR A 139 -2.70 -5.52 14.16
N VAL A 140 -1.62 -5.81 13.47
CA VAL A 140 -1.36 -5.22 12.16
C VAL A 140 -1.28 -6.36 11.16
N VAL A 141 -2.14 -6.31 10.15
CA VAL A 141 -2.14 -7.29 9.08
C VAL A 141 -1.64 -6.59 7.84
N ILE A 142 -0.54 -7.05 7.28
CA ILE A 142 -0.03 -6.48 6.04
C ILE A 142 -0.34 -7.48 4.94
N ASP A 143 -1.17 -7.02 3.99
CA ASP A 143 -1.53 -7.86 2.85
C ASP A 143 -0.38 -7.77 1.85
N THR A 144 0.37 -8.85 1.74
CA THR A 144 1.54 -8.87 0.88
C THR A 144 1.21 -9.35 -0.54
N THR A 145 -0.07 -9.46 -0.86
CA THR A 145 -0.48 -9.80 -2.21
C THR A 145 0.07 -8.77 -3.17
N SER A 146 0.72 -9.21 -4.22
CA SER A 146 1.33 -8.28 -5.16
C SER A 146 0.31 -7.74 -6.14
N VAL A 147 0.57 -6.54 -6.63
CA VAL A 147 -0.13 -5.99 -7.79
C VAL A 147 0.82 -6.10 -8.96
N THR A 148 0.28 -6.11 -10.16
CA THR A 148 1.07 -6.35 -11.36
C THR A 148 1.04 -5.14 -12.27
N THR A 149 2.19 -4.75 -12.79
CA THR A 149 2.29 -3.70 -13.79
C THR A 149 2.77 -4.32 -15.09
N THR A 150 2.09 -3.98 -16.18
CA THR A 150 2.49 -4.40 -17.52
C THR A 150 3.11 -3.20 -18.22
N ILE A 151 4.26 -3.40 -18.82
CA ILE A 151 4.97 -2.37 -19.57
C ILE A 151 4.71 -2.62 -21.04
N LEU A 152 4.20 -1.62 -21.72
CA LEU A 152 3.87 -1.72 -23.13
C LEU A 152 4.88 -0.92 -23.94
N ASP A 153 5.19 -1.40 -25.13
CA ASP A 153 6.03 -0.62 -26.04
C ASP A 153 5.34 0.68 -26.34
N ASN A 154 6.11 1.74 -26.46
CA ASN A 154 5.51 3.02 -26.80
C ASN A 154 5.75 3.36 -28.29
#